data_01e84fe04d5329392f5b7fe9c3431b00
#
_entry.id   01e84fe04d5329392f5b7fe9c3431b00
#
_cell.length_a   1.000
_cell.length_b   1.000
_cell.length_c   1.000
_cell.angle_alpha   90.00
_cell.angle_beta   90.00
_cell.angle_gamma   90.00
#
_symmetry.space_group_name_H-M   'P 1'
#
loop_
_entity.id
_entity.type
_entity.pdbx_description
1 polymer ?
#
loop_
_entity_poly.entity_id
_entity_poly.type
_entity_poly.pdbx_seq_one_letter_code
_entity_poly.pdbx_strand_id
1 'polypeptide(L)'
;RYEFHVIYQKIHNFCVVDLGGFYFVINKDRLYTTPASSAARRSAQTAMYHITEAMVRWLAPILSFTAEEIWHAMPGTRAASVMLAVWHPLPEPPGSEVDWELFGALKADVARELELLRVAGTIGAPLEAEVDIYCTAQDIVKLSGLGDELRFVLITSAARVHVVDQPPLGSTGASATVAKGGASGGVWLQVTATDKS
;
A
#
# COMPACT_ATOMS: atom_id res chain seq x y z
N ARG A 1 15.04 26.82 8.45
CA ARG A 1 16.05 26.67 7.38
C ARG A 1 15.33 26.59 6.06
N TYR A 2 15.77 27.32 5.05
CA TYR A 2 15.20 27.29 3.70
C TYR A 2 15.83 26.15 2.88
N GLU A 3 15.54 24.90 3.24
CA GLU A 3 16.13 23.70 2.60
C GLU A 3 15.16 23.14 1.54
N PHE A 4 14.88 23.92 0.49
CA PHE A 4 13.93 23.55 -0.56
C PHE A 4 14.27 22.24 -1.27
N HIS A 5 15.56 21.91 -1.42
CA HIS A 5 16.00 20.63 -2.00
C HIS A 5 15.55 19.41 -1.18
N VAL A 6 15.51 19.54 0.16
CA VAL A 6 15.03 18.47 1.04
C VAL A 6 13.52 18.28 0.88
N ILE A 7 12.77 19.40 0.78
CA ILE A 7 11.33 19.36 0.54
C ILE A 7 11.04 18.68 -0.80
N TYR A 8 11.74 19.11 -1.86
CA TYR A 8 11.61 18.49 -3.18
C TYR A 8 11.89 17.00 -3.16
N GLN A 9 13.00 16.55 -2.56
CA GLN A 9 13.35 15.14 -2.48
C GLN A 9 12.28 14.32 -1.74
N LYS A 10 11.77 14.83 -0.61
CA LYS A 10 10.72 14.14 0.15
C LYS A 10 9.43 14.01 -0.63
N ILE A 11 8.97 15.09 -1.28
CA ILE A 11 7.75 15.07 -2.08
C ILE A 11 7.92 14.18 -3.30
N HIS A 12 9.05 14.28 -4.01
CA HIS A 12 9.34 13.42 -5.16
C HIS A 12 9.32 11.94 -4.75
N ASN A 13 10.02 11.59 -3.66
CA ASN A 13 10.04 10.22 -3.16
C ASN A 13 8.64 9.73 -2.78
N PHE A 14 7.86 10.54 -2.08
CA PHE A 14 6.47 10.24 -1.74
C PHE A 14 5.61 10.00 -3.01
N CYS A 15 5.74 10.84 -4.03
CA CYS A 15 4.99 10.67 -5.28
C CYS A 15 5.38 9.39 -6.04
N VAL A 16 6.67 9.07 -6.09
CA VAL A 16 7.18 7.94 -6.89
C VAL A 16 7.02 6.62 -6.14
N VAL A 17 7.43 6.57 -4.88
CA VAL A 17 7.47 5.33 -4.09
C VAL A 17 6.12 5.05 -3.44
N ASP A 18 5.64 6.00 -2.61
CA ASP A 18 4.46 5.74 -1.78
C ASP A 18 3.15 5.83 -2.58
N LEU A 19 3.00 6.87 -3.41
CA LEU A 19 1.79 7.01 -4.22
C LEU A 19 1.85 6.14 -5.49
N GLY A 20 2.86 6.34 -6.34
CA GLY A 20 2.96 5.67 -7.63
C GLY A 20 3.25 4.18 -7.49
N GLY A 21 4.29 3.84 -6.74
CA GLY A 21 4.77 2.46 -6.59
C GLY A 21 3.92 1.59 -5.66
N PHE A 22 3.16 2.20 -4.75
CA PHE A 22 2.36 1.45 -3.80
C PHE A 22 0.88 1.80 -3.86
N TYR A 23 0.47 3.01 -3.44
CA TYR A 23 -0.94 3.35 -3.25
C TYR A 23 -1.79 3.19 -4.52
N PHE A 24 -1.34 3.72 -5.65
CA PHE A 24 -2.11 3.62 -6.89
C PHE A 24 -2.13 2.20 -7.44
N VAL A 25 -1.07 1.44 -7.27
CA VAL A 25 -0.99 0.05 -7.72
C VAL A 25 -2.01 -0.82 -6.97
N ILE A 26 -2.06 -0.74 -5.65
CA ILE A 26 -2.98 -1.54 -4.83
C ILE A 26 -4.45 -1.11 -4.95
N ASN A 27 -4.72 0.16 -5.31
CA ASN A 27 -6.08 0.69 -5.44
C ASN A 27 -6.59 0.72 -6.88
N LYS A 28 -5.79 0.30 -7.87
CA LYS A 28 -6.16 0.34 -9.29
C LYS A 28 -7.50 -0.33 -9.56
N ASP A 29 -7.66 -1.57 -9.11
CA ASP A 29 -8.88 -2.33 -9.35
C ASP A 29 -10.09 -1.71 -8.65
N ARG A 30 -9.92 -1.19 -7.42
CA ARG A 30 -10.98 -0.48 -6.71
C ARG A 30 -11.47 0.76 -7.44
N LEU A 31 -10.54 1.52 -7.99
CA LEU A 31 -10.88 2.76 -8.67
C LEU A 31 -11.56 2.53 -10.01
N TYR A 32 -11.20 1.47 -10.75
CA TYR A 32 -11.65 1.26 -12.12
C TYR A 32 -12.73 0.19 -12.27
N THR A 33 -12.73 -0.85 -11.45
CA THR A 33 -13.61 -2.01 -11.64
C THR A 33 -14.78 -2.06 -10.66
N THR A 34 -14.70 -1.38 -9.51
CA THR A 34 -15.78 -1.41 -8.54
C THR A 34 -16.88 -0.38 -8.85
N PRO A 35 -18.15 -0.61 -8.43
CA PRO A 35 -19.22 0.36 -8.60
C PRO A 35 -18.88 1.73 -8.00
N ALA A 36 -19.36 2.80 -8.65
CA ALA A 36 -19.08 4.17 -8.21
C ALA A 36 -19.54 4.46 -6.76
N SER A 37 -20.57 3.75 -6.29
CA SER A 37 -21.14 3.88 -4.95
C SER A 37 -20.47 2.97 -3.91
N SER A 38 -19.50 2.13 -4.29
CA SER A 38 -18.86 1.22 -3.34
C SER A 38 -18.05 1.98 -2.28
N ALA A 39 -18.11 1.50 -1.05
CA ALA A 39 -17.36 2.09 0.07
C ALA A 39 -15.85 2.08 -0.20
N ALA A 40 -15.32 0.99 -0.75
CA ALA A 40 -13.90 0.84 -1.07
C ALA A 40 -13.42 1.89 -2.08
N ARG A 41 -14.16 2.10 -3.18
CA ARG A 41 -13.84 3.13 -4.18
C ARG A 41 -13.91 4.53 -3.60
N ARG A 42 -14.97 4.83 -2.86
CA ARG A 42 -15.14 6.16 -2.23
C ARG A 42 -14.07 6.44 -1.18
N SER A 43 -13.68 5.44 -0.39
CA SER A 43 -12.60 5.56 0.58
C SER A 43 -11.27 5.90 -0.11
N ALA A 44 -10.91 5.16 -1.17
CA ALA A 44 -9.71 5.44 -1.94
C ALA A 44 -9.73 6.85 -2.56
N GLN A 45 -10.86 7.27 -3.13
CA GLN A 45 -11.04 8.61 -3.69
C GLN A 45 -10.94 9.71 -2.62
N THR A 46 -11.48 9.46 -1.42
CA THR A 46 -11.40 10.41 -0.30
C THR A 46 -9.96 10.60 0.15
N ALA A 47 -9.18 9.54 0.26
CA ALA A 47 -7.76 9.64 0.58
C ALA A 47 -6.99 10.42 -0.48
N MET A 48 -7.22 10.13 -1.77
CA MET A 48 -6.62 10.88 -2.89
C MET A 48 -6.99 12.37 -2.84
N TYR A 49 -8.24 12.68 -2.52
CA TYR A 49 -8.69 14.07 -2.38
C TYR A 49 -7.90 14.80 -1.28
N HIS A 50 -7.78 14.23 -0.09
CA HIS A 50 -7.03 14.83 1.01
C HIS A 50 -5.54 14.98 0.70
N ILE A 51 -4.94 13.98 0.05
CA ILE A 51 -3.54 14.04 -0.39
C ILE A 51 -3.36 15.20 -1.39
N THR A 52 -4.22 15.30 -2.40
CA THR A 52 -4.13 16.36 -3.42
C THR A 52 -4.34 17.74 -2.80
N GLU A 53 -5.33 17.89 -1.91
CA GLU A 53 -5.59 19.15 -1.19
C GLU A 53 -4.37 19.62 -0.39
N ALA A 54 -3.68 18.70 0.29
CA ALA A 54 -2.48 19.04 1.04
C ALA A 54 -1.30 19.38 0.11
N MET A 55 -1.05 18.51 -0.87
CA MET A 55 0.12 18.64 -1.74
C MET A 55 0.09 19.90 -2.60
N VAL A 56 -1.07 20.28 -3.16
CA VAL A 56 -1.17 21.47 -4.00
C VAL A 56 -0.80 22.74 -3.22
N ARG A 57 -1.17 22.81 -1.93
CA ARG A 57 -0.83 23.94 -1.06
C ARG A 57 0.64 23.93 -0.65
N TRP A 58 1.21 22.77 -0.36
CA TRP A 58 2.62 22.64 0.00
C TRP A 58 3.54 22.98 -1.16
N LEU A 59 3.13 22.64 -2.39
CA LEU A 59 3.89 22.90 -3.60
C LEU A 59 3.72 24.33 -4.14
N ALA A 60 2.65 25.03 -3.81
CA ALA A 60 2.35 26.35 -4.33
C ALA A 60 3.52 27.37 -4.20
N PRO A 61 4.28 27.45 -3.10
CA PRO A 61 5.43 28.34 -2.98
C PRO A 61 6.63 27.98 -3.89
N ILE A 62 6.68 26.73 -4.40
CA ILE A 62 7.81 26.20 -5.18
C ILE A 62 7.43 26.04 -6.65
N LEU A 63 6.28 25.43 -6.92
CA LEU A 63 5.73 25.15 -8.24
C LEU A 63 4.44 25.95 -8.46
N SER A 64 4.53 27.26 -8.35
CA SER A 64 3.38 28.17 -8.28
C SER A 64 2.39 27.99 -9.44
N PHE A 65 2.90 27.93 -10.68
CA PHE A 65 2.04 27.76 -11.86
C PHE A 65 1.36 26.39 -11.93
N THR A 66 2.11 25.33 -11.69
CA THR A 66 1.56 23.97 -11.65
C THR A 66 0.53 23.79 -10.54
N ALA A 67 0.81 24.34 -9.35
CA ALA A 67 -0.12 24.29 -8.23
C ALA A 67 -1.42 25.05 -8.54
N GLU A 68 -1.34 26.19 -9.23
CA GLU A 68 -2.50 26.98 -9.66
C GLU A 68 -3.34 26.23 -10.71
N GLU A 69 -2.70 25.60 -11.70
CA GLU A 69 -3.38 24.76 -12.69
C GLU A 69 -4.14 23.60 -12.03
N ILE A 70 -3.47 22.87 -11.11
CA ILE A 70 -4.11 21.80 -10.35
C ILE A 70 -5.28 22.35 -9.53
N TRP A 71 -5.09 23.49 -8.86
CA TRP A 71 -6.11 24.12 -8.04
C TRP A 71 -7.39 24.41 -8.81
N HIS A 72 -7.28 24.93 -10.02
CA HIS A 72 -8.44 25.21 -10.88
C HIS A 72 -9.07 23.95 -11.48
N ALA A 73 -8.31 22.87 -11.64
CA ALA A 73 -8.82 21.60 -12.14
C ALA A 73 -9.53 20.76 -11.06
N MET A 74 -9.30 21.05 -9.77
CA MET A 74 -9.91 20.30 -8.67
C MET A 74 -11.39 20.65 -8.52
N PRO A 75 -12.26 19.66 -8.21
CA PRO A 75 -13.70 19.90 -8.04
C PRO A 75 -14.02 20.68 -6.77
N GLY A 76 -15.18 21.35 -6.76
CA GLY A 76 -15.73 22.05 -5.60
C GLY A 76 -15.54 23.59 -5.67
N THR A 77 -16.15 24.28 -4.71
CA THR A 77 -16.02 25.76 -4.59
C THR A 77 -14.72 26.08 -3.89
N ARG A 78 -13.88 26.91 -4.51
CA ARG A 78 -12.53 27.22 -4.06
C ARG A 78 -12.24 28.72 -4.06
N ALA A 79 -11.20 29.14 -3.33
CA ALA A 79 -10.63 30.47 -3.47
C ALA A 79 -10.13 30.66 -4.90
N ALA A 80 -10.09 31.92 -5.35
CA ALA A 80 -9.68 32.28 -6.72
C ALA A 80 -8.24 31.82 -7.05
N SER A 81 -7.40 31.62 -6.07
CA SER A 81 -6.03 31.15 -6.23
C SER A 81 -5.63 30.28 -5.04
N VAL A 82 -4.76 29.30 -5.27
CA VAL A 82 -4.17 28.48 -4.22
C VAL A 82 -3.37 29.30 -3.22
N MET A 83 -2.80 30.42 -3.66
CA MET A 83 -2.04 31.37 -2.81
C MET A 83 -2.89 32.07 -1.74
N LEU A 84 -4.21 32.06 -1.90
CA LEU A 84 -5.18 32.58 -0.91
C LEU A 84 -5.70 31.50 0.03
N ALA A 85 -5.31 30.25 -0.18
CA ALA A 85 -5.77 29.15 0.63
C ALA A 85 -4.89 28.96 1.87
N VAL A 86 -5.53 28.56 2.97
CA VAL A 86 -4.83 28.11 4.18
C VAL A 86 -4.46 26.62 4.06
N TRP A 87 -3.60 26.14 4.94
CA TRP A 87 -3.19 24.74 5.00
C TRP A 87 -4.41 23.83 5.15
N HIS A 88 -4.40 22.73 4.40
CA HIS A 88 -5.47 21.75 4.48
C HIS A 88 -5.35 20.93 5.77
N PRO A 89 -6.40 20.89 6.60
CA PRO A 89 -6.40 20.01 7.77
C PRO A 89 -6.50 18.56 7.28
N LEU A 90 -5.46 17.78 7.52
CA LEU A 90 -5.52 16.34 7.27
C LEU A 90 -6.34 15.67 8.39
N PRO A 91 -7.29 14.81 8.05
CA PRO A 91 -7.98 14.03 9.05
C PRO A 91 -6.99 13.13 9.77
N GLU A 92 -7.11 13.01 11.08
CA GLU A 92 -6.37 11.99 11.81
C GLU A 92 -6.85 10.61 11.34
N PRO A 93 -5.94 9.72 10.92
CA PRO A 93 -6.34 8.36 10.60
C PRO A 93 -6.94 7.74 11.87
N PRO A 94 -8.05 7.02 11.78
CA PRO A 94 -8.48 6.17 12.88
C PRO A 94 -7.30 5.31 13.26
N GLY A 95 -6.94 5.25 14.55
CA GLY A 95 -5.76 4.56 15.04
C GLY A 95 -5.61 3.22 14.32
N SER A 96 -4.66 3.12 13.42
CA SER A 96 -4.52 1.91 12.63
C SER A 96 -3.62 0.99 13.42
N GLU A 97 -4.15 -0.14 13.83
CA GLU A 97 -3.39 -1.26 14.37
C GLU A 97 -2.54 -1.95 13.28
N VAL A 98 -2.53 -1.40 12.06
CA VAL A 98 -1.82 -1.95 10.91
C VAL A 98 -0.34 -1.61 11.00
N ASP A 99 0.49 -2.60 11.14
CA ASP A 99 1.95 -2.51 11.11
C ASP A 99 2.44 -2.44 9.65
N TRP A 100 2.52 -1.23 9.10
CA TRP A 100 2.93 -1.01 7.71
C TRP A 100 4.39 -1.41 7.44
N GLU A 101 5.27 -1.42 8.44
CA GLU A 101 6.65 -1.91 8.29
C GLU A 101 6.66 -3.43 8.06
N LEU A 102 5.86 -4.15 8.84
CA LEU A 102 5.65 -5.60 8.68
C LEU A 102 5.09 -5.93 7.29
N PHE A 103 4.03 -5.23 6.86
CA PHE A 103 3.42 -5.50 5.56
C PHE A 103 4.31 -5.10 4.38
N GLY A 104 5.14 -4.07 4.54
CA GLY A 104 6.16 -3.70 3.54
C GLY A 104 7.21 -4.79 3.36
N ALA A 105 7.72 -5.36 4.46
CA ALA A 105 8.67 -6.48 4.44
C ALA A 105 8.03 -7.75 3.85
N LEU A 106 6.80 -8.08 4.27
CA LEU A 106 6.04 -9.21 3.75
C LEU A 106 5.82 -9.10 2.23
N LYS A 107 5.45 -7.92 1.74
CA LYS A 107 5.30 -7.66 0.31
C LYS A 107 6.61 -7.88 -0.45
N ALA A 108 7.74 -7.46 0.09
CA ALA A 108 9.04 -7.67 -0.55
C ALA A 108 9.40 -9.16 -0.65
N ASP A 109 9.11 -9.94 0.40
CA ASP A 109 9.33 -11.38 0.41
C ASP A 109 8.44 -12.10 -0.61
N VAL A 110 7.13 -11.77 -0.63
CA VAL A 110 6.19 -12.32 -1.62
C VAL A 110 6.59 -11.94 -3.04
N ALA A 111 7.02 -10.69 -3.28
CA ALA A 111 7.48 -10.27 -4.60
C ALA A 111 8.68 -11.07 -5.09
N ARG A 112 9.60 -11.45 -4.18
CA ARG A 112 10.74 -12.30 -4.51
C ARG A 112 10.30 -13.70 -4.93
N GLU A 113 9.38 -14.32 -4.21
CA GLU A 113 8.86 -15.65 -4.55
C GLU A 113 8.06 -15.63 -5.87
N LEU A 114 7.25 -14.60 -6.09
CA LEU A 114 6.53 -14.40 -7.36
C LEU A 114 7.50 -14.26 -8.54
N GLU A 115 8.61 -13.55 -8.37
CA GLU A 115 9.62 -13.42 -9.41
C GLU A 115 10.30 -14.75 -9.74
N LEU A 116 10.56 -15.60 -8.74
CA LEU A 116 11.08 -16.95 -8.97
C LEU A 116 10.10 -17.80 -9.80
N LEU A 117 8.80 -17.76 -9.51
CA LEU A 117 7.77 -18.45 -10.28
C LEU A 117 7.65 -17.89 -11.71
N ARG A 118 7.79 -16.58 -11.88
CA ARG A 118 7.78 -15.92 -13.17
C ARG A 118 8.98 -16.33 -14.04
N VAL A 119 10.18 -16.35 -13.46
CA VAL A 119 11.41 -16.77 -14.15
C VAL A 119 11.34 -18.26 -14.52
N ALA A 120 10.73 -19.09 -13.68
CA ALA A 120 10.49 -20.51 -13.96
C ALA A 120 9.39 -20.73 -15.04
N GLY A 121 8.69 -19.67 -15.48
CA GLY A 121 7.60 -19.75 -16.44
C GLY A 121 6.30 -20.37 -15.88
N THR A 122 6.19 -20.51 -14.57
CA THR A 122 5.00 -21.08 -13.90
C THR A 122 3.84 -20.10 -13.91
N ILE A 123 4.13 -18.79 -13.78
CA ILE A 123 3.16 -17.69 -13.85
C ILE A 123 3.62 -16.63 -14.85
N GLY A 124 2.67 -15.94 -15.48
CA GLY A 124 2.94 -14.77 -16.34
C GLY A 124 2.80 -13.45 -15.60
N ALA A 125 1.89 -13.38 -14.62
CA ALA A 125 1.61 -12.19 -13.85
C ALA A 125 1.39 -12.53 -12.37
N PRO A 126 1.64 -11.59 -11.44
CA PRO A 126 1.41 -11.81 -9.99
C PRO A 126 -0.02 -12.22 -9.63
N LEU A 127 -1.02 -11.74 -10.37
CA LEU A 127 -2.43 -12.12 -10.18
C LEU A 127 -2.75 -13.56 -10.60
N GLU A 128 -1.79 -14.30 -11.17
CA GLU A 128 -1.91 -15.74 -11.44
C GLU A 128 -1.35 -16.59 -10.27
N ALA A 129 -1.11 -15.97 -9.12
CA ALA A 129 -0.61 -16.67 -7.94
C ALA A 129 -1.46 -16.38 -6.71
N GLU A 130 -1.47 -17.34 -5.80
CA GLU A 130 -2.04 -17.26 -4.46
C GLU A 130 -0.94 -17.35 -3.41
N VAL A 131 -1.16 -16.72 -2.26
CA VAL A 131 -0.21 -16.69 -1.16
C VAL A 131 -0.86 -17.23 0.10
N ASP A 132 -0.26 -18.23 0.69
CA ASP A 132 -0.57 -18.69 2.02
C ASP A 132 0.54 -18.24 2.98
N ILE A 133 0.15 -17.53 4.02
CA ILE A 133 1.02 -16.98 5.05
C ILE A 133 0.78 -17.77 6.31
N TYR A 134 1.82 -18.39 6.83
CA TYR A 134 1.76 -19.17 8.05
C TYR A 134 2.46 -18.41 9.17
N CYS A 135 1.82 -18.32 10.32
CA CYS A 135 2.35 -17.58 11.46
C CYS A 135 1.98 -18.26 12.78
N THR A 136 2.67 -17.87 13.84
CA THR A 136 2.32 -18.31 15.18
C THR A 136 1.07 -17.59 15.70
N ALA A 137 0.45 -18.13 16.76
CA ALA A 137 -0.70 -17.51 17.41
C ALA A 137 -0.40 -16.10 17.97
N GLN A 138 0.86 -15.76 18.21
CA GLN A 138 1.27 -14.44 18.67
C GLN A 138 1.27 -13.40 17.56
N ASP A 139 1.49 -13.81 16.31
CA ASP A 139 1.67 -12.93 15.17
C ASP A 139 0.38 -12.72 14.38
N ILE A 140 -0.63 -13.60 14.58
CA ILE A 140 -1.90 -13.53 13.83
C ILE A 140 -2.61 -12.20 13.98
N VAL A 141 -2.60 -11.60 15.18
CA VAL A 141 -3.30 -10.33 15.44
C VAL A 141 -2.76 -9.21 14.55
N LYS A 142 -1.43 -9.16 14.35
CA LYS A 142 -0.80 -8.15 13.48
C LYS A 142 -1.08 -8.42 12.00
N LEU A 143 -1.02 -9.67 11.58
CA LEU A 143 -1.23 -10.08 10.19
C LEU A 143 -2.71 -10.02 9.76
N SER A 144 -3.64 -10.23 10.67
CA SER A 144 -5.07 -10.15 10.39
C SER A 144 -5.61 -8.71 10.25
N GLY A 145 -4.82 -7.70 10.57
CA GLY A 145 -5.24 -6.30 10.54
C GLY A 145 -5.74 -5.80 9.17
N LEU A 146 -5.32 -6.45 8.08
CA LEU A 146 -5.79 -6.13 6.73
C LEU A 146 -6.95 -7.04 6.25
N GLY A 147 -7.18 -8.19 6.87
CA GLY A 147 -8.22 -9.12 6.42
C GLY A 147 -8.15 -9.42 4.92
N ASP A 148 -9.29 -9.34 4.22
CA ASP A 148 -9.39 -9.59 2.77
C ASP A 148 -8.62 -8.58 1.90
N GLU A 149 -8.22 -7.44 2.49
CA GLU A 149 -7.44 -6.42 1.83
C GLU A 149 -5.99 -6.83 1.56
N LEU A 150 -5.51 -7.84 2.27
CA LEU A 150 -4.14 -8.33 2.21
C LEU A 150 -3.73 -8.73 0.78
N ARG A 151 -4.61 -9.39 0.03
CA ARG A 151 -4.36 -9.78 -1.37
C ARG A 151 -4.06 -8.59 -2.29
N PHE A 152 -4.70 -7.44 -2.05
CA PHE A 152 -4.44 -6.23 -2.84
C PHE A 152 -3.08 -5.62 -2.51
N VAL A 153 -2.69 -5.62 -1.23
CA VAL A 153 -1.37 -5.15 -0.80
C VAL A 153 -0.26 -6.02 -1.39
N LEU A 154 -0.46 -7.34 -1.44
CA LEU A 154 0.49 -8.31 -1.99
C LEU A 154 0.41 -8.41 -3.52
N ILE A 155 -0.66 -7.90 -4.14
CA ILE A 155 -0.92 -7.94 -5.61
C ILE A 155 -1.02 -9.39 -6.09
N THR A 156 -1.85 -10.20 -5.42
CA THR A 156 -2.08 -11.61 -5.73
C THR A 156 -3.58 -11.89 -5.89
N SER A 157 -3.94 -13.03 -6.48
CA SER A 157 -5.35 -13.42 -6.64
C SER A 157 -6.02 -13.72 -5.30
N ALA A 158 -5.27 -14.34 -4.39
CA ALA A 158 -5.69 -14.60 -3.02
C ALA A 158 -4.52 -14.47 -2.04
N ALA A 159 -4.82 -14.11 -0.80
CA ALA A 159 -3.88 -14.13 0.31
C ALA A 159 -4.62 -14.65 1.55
N ARG A 160 -4.07 -15.67 2.18
CA ARG A 160 -4.66 -16.31 3.36
C ARG A 160 -3.65 -16.34 4.49
N VAL A 161 -4.11 -16.18 5.71
CA VAL A 161 -3.26 -16.27 6.91
C VAL A 161 -3.69 -17.49 7.72
N HIS A 162 -2.72 -18.33 8.04
CA HIS A 162 -2.91 -19.58 8.79
C HIS A 162 -2.10 -19.56 10.08
N VAL A 163 -2.71 -20.00 11.18
CA VAL A 163 -2.00 -20.18 12.44
C VAL A 163 -1.44 -21.59 12.49
N VAL A 164 -0.15 -21.70 12.72
CA VAL A 164 0.56 -22.99 12.81
C VAL A 164 1.58 -22.97 13.94
N ASP A 165 1.86 -24.13 14.51
CA ASP A 165 2.92 -24.29 15.52
C ASP A 165 4.31 -24.49 14.89
N GLN A 166 4.35 -25.00 13.66
CA GLN A 166 5.58 -25.29 12.92
C GLN A 166 5.42 -24.96 11.43
N PRO A 167 6.52 -24.59 10.75
CA PRO A 167 6.46 -24.28 9.33
C PRO A 167 6.01 -25.48 8.50
N PRO A 168 5.06 -25.32 7.57
CA PRO A 168 4.68 -26.38 6.64
C PRO A 168 5.84 -26.77 5.71
N LEU A 169 5.82 -28.00 5.25
CA LEU A 169 6.77 -28.48 4.24
C LEU A 169 6.61 -27.68 2.95
N GLY A 170 7.73 -27.15 2.43
CA GLY A 170 7.75 -26.34 1.19
C GLY A 170 7.46 -24.85 1.40
N SER A 171 7.27 -24.40 2.64
CA SER A 171 7.19 -22.97 2.93
C SER A 171 8.59 -22.34 3.02
N THR A 172 8.72 -21.10 2.55
CA THR A 172 9.93 -20.28 2.66
C THR A 172 9.82 -19.39 3.89
N GLY A 173 10.87 -19.32 4.70
CA GLY A 173 10.91 -18.39 5.84
C GLY A 173 10.86 -16.94 5.35
N ALA A 174 9.94 -16.14 5.87
CA ALA A 174 9.88 -14.72 5.56
C ALA A 174 10.93 -13.95 6.36
N SER A 175 11.56 -12.96 5.73
CA SER A 175 12.45 -12.02 6.42
C SER A 175 11.66 -11.01 7.27
N ALA A 176 10.35 -10.93 7.07
CA ALA A 176 9.41 -10.19 7.88
C ALA A 176 9.35 -10.77 9.30
N THR A 177 10.36 -10.49 10.10
CA THR A 177 10.38 -10.92 11.50
C THR A 177 9.47 -10.01 12.30
N VAL A 178 8.38 -10.54 12.82
CA VAL A 178 7.41 -9.84 13.67
C VAL A 178 8.01 -9.44 15.04
N ALA A 179 9.24 -9.83 15.35
CA ALA A 179 9.84 -9.58 16.65
C ALA A 179 11.20 -8.88 16.59
N LYS A 180 11.19 -7.59 16.84
CA LYS A 180 12.27 -6.99 17.64
C LYS A 180 11.94 -7.23 19.12
N GLY A 181 12.32 -8.39 19.65
CA GLY A 181 12.16 -8.70 21.08
C GLY A 181 11.86 -10.16 21.35
N GLY A 182 12.86 -11.00 21.30
CA GLY A 182 13.05 -12.26 21.99
C GLY A 182 11.83 -13.12 22.27
N ALA A 183 11.47 -13.95 21.34
CA ALA A 183 10.98 -15.34 21.45
C ALA A 183 10.51 -15.72 20.03
N SER A 184 10.93 -16.87 19.56
CA SER A 184 10.78 -17.41 18.22
C SER A 184 9.36 -17.34 17.65
N GLY A 185 8.95 -16.16 17.19
CA GLY A 185 7.83 -15.97 16.27
C GLY A 185 8.36 -16.16 14.84
N GLY A 186 7.72 -17.00 14.04
CA GLY A 186 8.08 -17.21 12.65
C GLY A 186 6.91 -16.87 11.73
N VAL A 187 7.23 -16.24 10.63
CA VAL A 187 6.31 -16.07 9.51
C VAL A 187 6.90 -16.83 8.33
N TRP A 188 6.09 -17.67 7.70
CA TRP A 188 6.49 -18.46 6.55
C TRP A 188 5.52 -18.24 5.41
N LEU A 189 6.00 -18.35 4.20
CA LEU A 189 5.26 -18.09 2.98
C LEU A 189 5.22 -19.34 2.10
N GLN A 190 4.10 -19.56 1.47
CA GLN A 190 3.97 -20.46 0.35
C GLN A 190 3.25 -19.73 -0.78
N VAL A 191 3.91 -19.61 -1.91
CA VAL A 191 3.36 -18.98 -3.09
C VAL A 191 3.12 -20.04 -4.15
N THR A 192 1.90 -20.15 -4.63
CA THR A 192 1.49 -21.18 -5.60
C THR A 192 0.82 -20.53 -6.79
N ALA A 193 0.99 -21.10 -7.98
CA ALA A 193 0.23 -20.67 -9.15
C ALA A 193 -1.25 -21.01 -8.95
N THR A 194 -2.13 -20.10 -9.34
CA THR A 194 -3.57 -20.36 -9.38
C THR A 194 -3.87 -21.41 -10.44
N ASP A 195 -4.65 -22.42 -10.12
CA ASP A 195 -5.14 -23.35 -11.15
C ASP A 195 -6.02 -22.57 -12.13
N LYS A 196 -5.55 -22.51 -13.38
CA LYS A 196 -6.36 -21.97 -14.49
C LYS A 196 -7.45 -22.98 -14.78
N SER A 197 -8.61 -22.81 -14.15
CA SER A 197 -9.83 -23.52 -14.54
C SER A 197 -10.53 -22.78 -15.69
#